data_2e1e9f1e73aca832351c8bea8b24aed1
#
_entry.id   2e1e9f1e73aca832351c8bea8b24aed1
#
_cell.length_a   1.000
_cell.length_b   1.000
_cell.length_c   1.000
_cell.angle_alpha   90.00
_cell.angle_beta   90.00
_cell.angle_gamma   90.00
#
_symmetry.space_group_name_H-M   'P 1'
#
loop_
_entity.id
_entity.type
_entity.pdbx_description
1 polymer ?
#
loop_
_entity_poly.entity_id
_entity_poly.type
_entity_poly.pdbx_seq_one_letter_code
_entity_poly.pdbx_strand_id
1 'polypeptide(L)'
;MEQVLQQFCLDGTPISCEPLGNGHINRTFRVVCDNRKAYTLQRINRVAFRHPEELIENIDAVSRFIDRKQIGLECIRLCRAKDGRKYCIDDQGEFWRAYNFISGGISLDMPRDRNDFYQAAVAFGKFQQALADFPAASLYETIPHFHDTIDRLRQFRAAIEADVCGRVKDVGP
;
A
#
# COMPACT_ATOMS: atom_id res chain seq x y z
N MET A 1 6.90 19.17 2.99
CA MET A 1 7.25 17.87 3.57
C MET A 1 7.38 17.96 5.09
N GLU A 2 8.17 18.86 5.61
CA GLU A 2 8.34 19.07 7.06
C GLU A 2 7.02 19.34 7.78
N GLN A 3 6.19 20.23 7.25
CA GLN A 3 4.85 20.52 7.77
C GLN A 3 3.95 19.27 7.85
N VAL A 4 4.07 18.36 6.89
CA VAL A 4 3.32 17.09 6.90
C VAL A 4 3.81 16.18 8.03
N LEU A 5 5.14 16.05 8.18
CA LEU A 5 5.74 15.24 9.25
C LEU A 5 5.37 15.74 10.64
N GLN A 6 5.32 17.05 10.81
CA GLN A 6 4.91 17.69 12.07
C GLN A 6 3.45 17.42 12.46
N GLN A 7 2.61 16.97 11.53
CA GLN A 7 1.22 16.58 11.84
C GLN A 7 1.11 15.21 12.48
N PHE A 8 2.11 14.33 12.33
CA PHE A 8 2.09 12.98 12.89
C PHE A 8 2.73 12.91 14.28
N CYS A 9 2.18 12.02 15.12
CA CYS A 9 2.75 11.66 16.42
C CYS A 9 3.83 10.60 16.23
N LEU A 10 5.00 11.03 15.75
CA LEU A 10 6.17 10.15 15.61
C LEU A 10 6.91 10.09 16.95
N ASP A 11 7.51 8.95 17.24
CA ASP A 11 8.43 8.82 18.38
C ASP A 11 9.84 9.24 17.92
N GLY A 12 10.29 10.40 18.40
CA GLY A 12 11.50 11.09 17.99
C GLY A 12 11.22 12.22 16.98
N THR A 13 12.25 13.04 16.75
CA THR A 13 12.23 14.16 15.81
C THR A 13 12.75 13.71 14.46
N PRO A 14 12.00 13.91 13.34
CA PRO A 14 12.51 13.59 12.01
C PRO A 14 13.79 14.37 11.67
N ILE A 15 14.86 13.66 11.28
CA ILE A 15 16.15 14.24 10.88
C ILE A 15 16.45 14.00 9.39
N SER A 16 15.78 13.03 8.75
CA SER A 16 15.84 12.83 7.29
C SER A 16 14.52 12.35 6.73
N CYS A 17 14.26 12.67 5.46
CA CYS A 17 13.11 12.20 4.71
C CYS A 17 13.53 12.03 3.24
N GLU A 18 13.70 10.80 2.81
CA GLU A 18 14.24 10.46 1.49
C GLU A 18 13.26 9.61 0.69
N PRO A 19 13.18 9.76 -0.64
CA PRO A 19 12.36 8.90 -1.48
C PRO A 19 12.70 7.43 -1.26
N LEU A 20 11.67 6.57 -1.26
CA LEU A 20 11.78 5.14 -1.04
C LEU A 20 11.06 4.36 -2.13
N GLY A 21 11.81 3.49 -2.83
CA GLY A 21 11.27 2.55 -3.82
C GLY A 21 10.87 3.19 -5.15
N ASN A 22 10.49 2.32 -6.09
CA ASN A 22 10.12 2.68 -7.46
C ASN A 22 8.59 2.58 -7.72
N GLY A 23 7.78 2.71 -6.67
CA GLY A 23 6.32 2.61 -6.78
C GLY A 23 5.73 3.70 -7.68
N HIS A 24 4.88 3.31 -8.64
CA HIS A 24 4.29 4.23 -9.62
C HIS A 24 2.96 4.84 -9.18
N ILE A 25 2.31 4.30 -8.15
CA ILE A 25 0.98 4.77 -7.70
C ILE A 25 1.12 5.82 -6.62
N ASN A 26 1.74 5.47 -5.51
CA ASN A 26 1.92 6.36 -4.36
C ASN A 26 3.36 6.89 -4.30
N ARG A 27 3.54 8.11 -3.81
CA ARG A 27 4.89 8.61 -3.49
C ARG A 27 5.25 8.19 -2.07
N THR A 28 6.36 7.48 -1.94
CA THR A 28 6.79 6.88 -0.68
C THR A 28 8.14 7.45 -0.27
N PHE A 29 8.29 7.70 1.03
CA PHE A 29 9.49 8.26 1.63
C PHE A 29 9.86 7.47 2.88
N ARG A 30 11.16 7.30 3.10
CA ARG A 30 11.71 6.82 4.35
C ARG A 30 12.03 8.02 5.23
N VAL A 31 11.50 8.03 6.44
CA VAL A 31 11.75 9.05 7.46
C VAL A 31 12.60 8.42 8.56
N VAL A 32 13.68 9.07 8.96
CA VAL A 32 14.52 8.65 10.10
C VAL A 32 14.44 9.72 11.17
N CYS A 33 14.26 9.31 12.41
CA CYS A 33 14.24 10.19 13.58
C CYS A 33 15.58 10.17 14.34
N ASP A 34 15.80 11.17 15.19
CA ASP A 34 16.97 11.36 16.05
C ASP A 34 17.26 10.17 16.98
N ASN A 35 16.22 9.46 17.42
CA ASN A 35 16.29 8.24 18.21
C ASN A 35 16.52 6.97 17.37
N ARG A 36 16.88 7.10 16.08
CA ARG A 36 17.10 6.02 15.10
C ARG A 36 15.86 5.25 14.69
N LYS A 37 14.67 5.59 15.18
CA LYS A 37 13.42 5.01 14.66
C LYS A 37 13.19 5.48 13.24
N ALA A 38 12.66 4.58 12.43
CA ALA A 38 12.31 4.88 11.05
C ALA A 38 10.81 4.67 10.80
N TYR A 39 10.29 5.47 9.90
CA TYR A 39 8.90 5.42 9.45
C TYR A 39 8.84 5.47 7.93
N THR A 40 7.74 4.99 7.39
CA THR A 40 7.38 5.21 5.99
C THR A 40 6.32 6.30 5.96
N LEU A 41 6.60 7.39 5.24
CA LEU A 41 5.63 8.43 4.91
C LEU A 41 5.18 8.22 3.46
N GLN A 42 3.86 8.26 3.22
CA GLN A 42 3.34 8.01 1.89
C GLN A 42 2.23 8.99 1.52
N ARG A 43 2.37 9.61 0.33
CA ARG A 43 1.31 10.37 -0.30
C ARG A 43 0.44 9.43 -1.13
N ILE A 44 -0.84 9.41 -0.82
CA ILE A 44 -1.83 8.56 -1.47
C ILE A 44 -2.28 9.19 -2.79
N ASN A 45 -2.25 8.40 -3.86
CA ASN A 45 -2.77 8.82 -5.16
C ASN A 45 -4.31 8.79 -5.15
N ARG A 46 -4.93 9.96 -5.09
CA ARG A 46 -6.40 10.10 -5.04
C ARG A 46 -7.10 9.79 -6.38
N VAL A 47 -6.35 9.69 -7.47
CA VAL A 47 -6.91 9.21 -8.75
C VAL A 47 -7.13 7.70 -8.70
N ALA A 48 -6.17 6.97 -8.11
CA ALA A 48 -6.29 5.52 -7.92
C ALA A 48 -7.24 5.17 -6.76
N PHE A 49 -7.14 5.91 -5.64
CA PHE A 49 -7.94 5.69 -4.43
C PHE A 49 -8.85 6.90 -4.21
N ARG A 50 -10.08 6.82 -4.71
CA ARG A 50 -11.05 7.93 -4.66
C ARG A 50 -11.49 8.27 -3.23
N HIS A 51 -11.50 7.27 -2.36
CA HIS A 51 -11.86 7.35 -0.94
C HIS A 51 -10.68 6.87 -0.09
N PRO A 52 -9.62 7.68 0.08
CA PRO A 52 -8.41 7.25 0.78
C PRO A 52 -8.63 6.96 2.27
N GLU A 53 -9.67 7.51 2.88
CA GLU A 53 -10.11 7.21 4.25
C GLU A 53 -10.48 5.73 4.38
N GLU A 54 -11.27 5.19 3.44
CA GLU A 54 -11.67 3.78 3.40
C GLU A 54 -10.46 2.85 3.26
N LEU A 55 -9.46 3.26 2.44
CA LEU A 55 -8.19 2.54 2.35
C LEU A 55 -7.47 2.48 3.70
N ILE A 56 -7.45 3.58 4.45
CA ILE A 56 -6.83 3.65 5.78
C ILE A 56 -7.57 2.75 6.77
N GLU A 57 -8.88 2.74 6.76
CA GLU A 57 -9.72 1.88 7.61
C GLU A 57 -9.47 0.40 7.32
N ASN A 58 -9.42 0.00 6.05
CA ASN A 58 -9.09 -1.36 5.65
C ASN A 58 -7.72 -1.80 6.16
N ILE A 59 -6.70 -0.97 5.96
CA ILE A 59 -5.33 -1.28 6.41
C ILE A 59 -5.29 -1.42 7.94
N ASP A 60 -5.94 -0.53 8.66
CA ASP A 60 -5.98 -0.60 10.11
C ASP A 60 -6.71 -1.83 10.63
N ALA A 61 -7.85 -2.17 10.03
CA ALA A 61 -8.64 -3.34 10.38
C ALA A 61 -7.83 -4.63 10.19
N VAL A 62 -7.21 -4.81 9.02
CA VAL A 62 -6.39 -5.98 8.69
C VAL A 62 -5.16 -6.05 9.60
N SER A 63 -4.42 -4.95 9.74
CA SER A 63 -3.19 -4.93 10.54
C SER A 63 -3.47 -5.26 12.02
N ARG A 64 -4.51 -4.66 12.60
CA ARG A 64 -4.91 -4.97 13.97
C ARG A 64 -5.39 -6.40 14.16
N PHE A 65 -6.05 -6.96 13.15
CA PHE A 65 -6.52 -8.33 13.22
C PHE A 65 -5.34 -9.30 13.27
N ILE A 66 -4.33 -9.10 12.43
CA ILE A 66 -3.10 -9.91 12.42
C ILE A 66 -2.30 -9.71 13.72
N ASP A 67 -2.14 -8.46 14.17
CA ASP A 67 -1.42 -8.15 15.41
C ASP A 67 -2.02 -8.87 16.63
N ARG A 68 -3.36 -8.97 16.73
CA ARG A 68 -4.04 -9.70 17.83
C ARG A 68 -3.75 -11.20 17.83
N LYS A 69 -3.45 -11.79 16.68
CA LYS A 69 -3.12 -13.22 16.60
C LYS A 69 -1.72 -13.57 17.10
N GLN A 70 -0.83 -12.60 17.21
CA GLN A 70 0.55 -12.77 17.70
C GLN A 70 1.33 -13.90 17.00
N ILE A 71 1.11 -14.08 15.71
CA ILE A 71 1.67 -15.17 14.91
C ILE A 71 3.04 -14.85 14.30
N GLY A 72 3.70 -13.77 14.75
CA GLY A 72 5.03 -13.38 14.30
C GLY A 72 5.06 -12.75 12.89
N LEU A 73 3.92 -12.37 12.32
CA LEU A 73 3.88 -11.56 11.11
C LEU A 73 4.01 -10.09 11.46
N GLU A 74 5.02 -9.44 10.91
CA GLU A 74 5.18 -8.00 11.03
C GLU A 74 4.25 -7.29 10.04
N CYS A 75 3.43 -6.37 10.55
CA CYS A 75 2.45 -5.63 9.79
C CYS A 75 2.71 -4.13 9.83
N ILE A 76 2.11 -3.44 8.88
CA ILE A 76 2.04 -1.97 8.88
C ILE A 76 1.24 -1.52 10.12
N ARG A 77 1.80 -0.59 10.91
CA ARG A 77 1.11 0.09 12.01
C ARG A 77 1.04 1.56 11.71
N LEU A 78 -0.16 2.03 11.43
CA LEU A 78 -0.41 3.42 11.09
C LEU A 78 -0.12 4.34 12.29
N CYS A 79 0.66 5.39 12.04
CA CYS A 79 0.88 6.46 13.02
C CYS A 79 -0.37 7.34 13.10
N ARG A 80 -0.68 7.83 14.32
CA ARG A 80 -1.72 8.82 14.50
C ARG A 80 -1.20 10.21 14.13
N ALA A 81 -2.05 11.00 13.53
CA ALA A 81 -1.86 12.43 13.44
C ALA A 81 -2.24 13.11 14.78
N LYS A 82 -1.85 14.35 14.98
CA LYS A 82 -2.12 15.13 16.21
C LYS A 82 -3.60 15.35 16.48
N ASP A 83 -4.43 15.30 15.42
CA ASP A 83 -5.89 15.36 15.53
C ASP A 83 -6.56 14.01 15.82
N GLY A 84 -5.75 12.95 16.02
CA GLY A 84 -6.19 11.60 16.33
C GLY A 84 -6.49 10.71 15.12
N ARG A 85 -6.59 11.28 13.92
CA ARG A 85 -6.75 10.50 12.67
C ARG A 85 -5.48 9.71 12.35
N LYS A 86 -5.57 8.76 11.41
CA LYS A 86 -4.42 7.96 10.93
C LYS A 86 -3.89 8.44 9.58
N TYR A 87 -4.22 9.65 9.25
CA TYR A 87 -3.79 10.36 8.06
C TYR A 87 -3.80 11.86 8.34
N CYS A 88 -3.16 12.62 7.48
CA CYS A 88 -3.35 14.07 7.42
C CYS A 88 -3.57 14.52 5.98
N ILE A 89 -4.12 15.72 5.84
CA ILE A 89 -4.28 16.41 4.56
C ILE A 89 -3.43 17.66 4.64
N ASP A 90 -2.55 17.85 3.65
CA ASP A 90 -1.74 19.08 3.61
C ASP A 90 -2.53 20.28 3.04
N ASP A 91 -1.88 21.44 3.00
CA ASP A 91 -2.44 22.69 2.50
C ASP A 91 -2.75 22.69 0.99
N GLN A 92 -2.22 21.72 0.26
CA GLN A 92 -2.52 21.47 -1.16
C GLN A 92 -3.67 20.47 -1.35
N GLY A 93 -4.25 19.95 -0.27
CA GLY A 93 -5.29 18.93 -0.30
C GLY A 93 -4.78 17.53 -0.57
N GLU A 94 -3.47 17.31 -0.50
CA GLU A 94 -2.88 15.99 -0.69
C GLU A 94 -3.01 15.14 0.57
N PHE A 95 -3.29 13.86 0.37
CA PHE A 95 -3.58 12.91 1.44
C PHE A 95 -2.34 12.11 1.82
N TRP A 96 -1.98 12.13 3.10
CA TRP A 96 -0.76 11.52 3.61
C TRP A 96 -1.05 10.54 4.74
N ARG A 97 -0.27 9.44 4.77
CA ARG A 97 -0.21 8.51 5.89
C ARG A 97 1.22 8.25 6.30
N ALA A 98 1.43 7.95 7.58
CA ALA A 98 2.70 7.46 8.10
C ALA A 98 2.50 6.12 8.81
N TYR A 99 3.50 5.25 8.76
CA TYR A 99 3.49 3.95 9.44
C TYR A 99 4.92 3.50 9.78
N ASN A 100 5.04 2.49 10.66
CA ASN A 100 6.33 1.92 11.01
C ASN A 100 7.10 1.49 9.78
N PHE A 101 8.40 1.75 9.75
CA PHE A 101 9.27 1.20 8.73
C PHE A 101 9.62 -0.25 9.07
N ILE A 102 9.32 -1.19 8.16
CA ILE A 102 9.69 -2.60 8.30
C ILE A 102 11.14 -2.74 7.84
N SER A 103 12.04 -2.96 8.80
CA SER A 103 13.48 -3.10 8.53
C SER A 103 13.86 -4.52 8.14
N GLY A 104 15.00 -4.66 7.44
CA GLY A 104 15.52 -5.97 7.03
C GLY A 104 14.85 -6.57 5.79
N GLY A 105 13.80 -5.94 5.27
CA GLY A 105 13.21 -6.32 3.98
C GLY A 105 14.09 -5.88 2.81
N ILE A 106 14.13 -6.68 1.76
CA ILE A 106 14.74 -6.34 0.46
C ILE A 106 13.65 -6.26 -0.60
N SER A 107 13.73 -5.26 -1.46
CA SER A 107 12.87 -5.16 -2.65
C SER A 107 13.65 -5.66 -3.85
N LEU A 108 13.04 -6.55 -4.63
CA LEU A 108 13.63 -7.11 -5.84
C LEU A 108 12.73 -6.74 -7.02
N ASP A 109 13.29 -6.09 -8.03
CA ASP A 109 12.57 -5.81 -9.29
C ASP A 109 12.35 -7.11 -10.09
N MET A 110 13.27 -8.04 -9.97
CA MET A 110 13.20 -9.38 -10.56
C MET A 110 13.67 -10.43 -9.55
N PRO A 111 13.03 -11.59 -9.49
CA PRO A 111 13.50 -12.68 -8.65
C PRO A 111 14.88 -13.17 -9.17
N ARG A 112 15.81 -13.42 -8.26
CA ARG A 112 17.17 -13.87 -8.58
C ARG A 112 17.21 -15.34 -8.90
N ASP A 113 16.36 -16.14 -8.22
CA ASP A 113 16.28 -17.58 -8.36
C ASP A 113 14.90 -18.13 -7.94
N ARG A 114 14.77 -19.46 -8.01
CA ARG A 114 13.53 -20.17 -7.62
C ARG A 114 13.19 -20.01 -6.13
N ASN A 115 14.21 -19.80 -5.28
CA ASN A 115 13.98 -19.64 -3.86
C ASN A 115 13.30 -18.31 -3.55
N ASP A 116 13.60 -17.22 -4.27
CA ASP A 116 12.90 -15.94 -4.11
C ASP A 116 11.39 -16.10 -4.39
N PHE A 117 11.02 -16.85 -5.43
CA PHE A 117 9.61 -17.19 -5.70
C PHE A 117 8.99 -18.04 -4.59
N TYR A 118 9.71 -19.06 -4.13
CA TYR A 118 9.24 -19.93 -3.05
C TYR A 118 8.99 -19.10 -1.77
N GLN A 119 9.91 -18.23 -1.37
CA GLN A 119 9.76 -17.40 -0.18
C GLN A 119 8.59 -16.42 -0.33
N ALA A 120 8.41 -15.83 -1.50
CA ALA A 120 7.26 -14.97 -1.78
C ALA A 120 5.94 -15.74 -1.65
N ALA A 121 5.86 -16.94 -2.25
CA ALA A 121 4.67 -17.80 -2.16
C ALA A 121 4.37 -18.23 -0.71
N VAL A 122 5.40 -18.59 0.07
CA VAL A 122 5.26 -18.91 1.50
C VAL A 122 4.75 -17.71 2.28
N ALA A 123 5.27 -16.50 2.02
CA ALA A 123 4.82 -15.27 2.69
C ALA A 123 3.34 -14.98 2.38
N PHE A 124 2.93 -15.09 1.12
CA PHE A 124 1.52 -14.94 0.72
C PHE A 124 0.62 -16.00 1.37
N GLY A 125 1.05 -17.27 1.38
CA GLY A 125 0.29 -18.35 2.03
C GLY A 125 0.09 -18.11 3.53
N LYS A 126 1.14 -17.67 4.22
CA LYS A 126 1.05 -17.28 5.64
C LYS A 126 0.11 -16.09 5.87
N PHE A 127 0.16 -15.10 4.99
CA PHE A 127 -0.74 -13.95 5.05
C PHE A 127 -2.20 -14.37 4.84
N GLN A 128 -2.49 -15.20 3.83
CA GLN A 128 -3.82 -15.74 3.60
C GLN A 128 -4.31 -16.59 4.80
N GLN A 129 -3.46 -17.44 5.34
CA GLN A 129 -3.77 -18.22 6.54
C GLN A 129 -4.09 -17.33 7.75
N ALA A 130 -3.32 -16.25 7.93
CA ALA A 130 -3.56 -15.28 8.99
C ALA A 130 -4.93 -14.61 8.89
N LEU A 131 -5.45 -14.45 7.69
CA LEU A 131 -6.73 -13.79 7.39
C LEU A 131 -7.88 -14.77 7.12
N ALA A 132 -7.70 -16.07 7.26
CA ALA A 132 -8.71 -17.08 6.91
C ALA A 132 -10.07 -16.87 7.63
N ASP A 133 -10.04 -16.33 8.84
CA ASP A 133 -11.20 -16.02 9.68
C ASP A 133 -11.47 -14.49 9.81
N PHE A 134 -10.82 -13.67 8.97
CA PHE A 134 -11.08 -12.23 8.91
C PHE A 134 -12.45 -11.99 8.25
N PRO A 135 -13.30 -11.10 8.83
CA PRO A 135 -14.60 -10.77 8.25
C PRO A 135 -14.44 -9.89 7.01
N ALA A 136 -14.02 -10.47 5.88
CA ALA A 136 -13.67 -9.75 4.65
C ALA A 136 -14.81 -8.87 4.11
N ALA A 137 -16.08 -9.22 4.39
CA ALA A 137 -17.24 -8.40 4.02
C ALA A 137 -17.27 -7.03 4.72
N SER A 138 -16.46 -6.81 5.76
CA SER A 138 -16.33 -5.52 6.44
C SER A 138 -15.37 -4.55 5.73
N LEU A 139 -14.64 -5.01 4.72
CA LEU A 139 -13.73 -4.16 3.97
C LEU A 139 -14.46 -3.35 2.90
N TYR A 140 -14.00 -2.12 2.71
CA TYR A 140 -14.43 -1.29 1.58
C TYR A 140 -13.76 -1.74 0.29
N GLU A 141 -14.48 -1.69 -0.81
CA GLU A 141 -13.92 -1.90 -2.15
C GLU A 141 -13.25 -0.59 -2.63
N THR A 142 -11.98 -0.41 -2.32
CA THR A 142 -11.26 0.86 -2.56
C THR A 142 -10.93 1.14 -4.03
N ILE A 143 -10.90 0.10 -4.87
CA ILE A 143 -10.79 0.19 -6.33
C ILE A 143 -11.85 -0.74 -6.93
N PRO A 144 -13.03 -0.22 -7.32
CA PRO A 144 -14.12 -1.02 -7.84
C PRO A 144 -13.70 -1.90 -9.02
N HIS A 145 -14.12 -3.16 -9.00
CA HIS A 145 -13.85 -4.16 -10.07
C HIS A 145 -12.36 -4.41 -10.35
N PHE A 146 -11.44 -4.08 -9.43
CA PHE A 146 -9.99 -4.18 -9.69
C PHE A 146 -9.54 -5.60 -10.03
N HIS A 147 -10.09 -6.60 -9.33
CA HIS A 147 -9.79 -8.03 -9.55
C HIS A 147 -10.98 -8.81 -10.16
N ASP A 148 -11.94 -8.12 -10.76
CA ASP A 148 -13.04 -8.75 -11.51
C ASP A 148 -12.53 -9.22 -12.87
N THR A 149 -12.12 -10.49 -12.94
CA THR A 149 -11.55 -11.09 -14.16
C THR A 149 -12.59 -11.13 -15.29
N ILE A 150 -13.87 -11.31 -14.99
CA ILE A 150 -14.95 -11.34 -16.00
C ILE A 150 -15.11 -9.96 -16.61
N ASP A 151 -15.17 -8.91 -15.80
CA ASP A 151 -15.25 -7.53 -16.28
C ASP A 151 -13.99 -7.14 -17.06
N ARG A 152 -12.81 -7.53 -16.60
CA ARG A 152 -11.54 -7.30 -17.33
C ARG A 152 -11.53 -7.95 -18.71
N LEU A 153 -12.00 -9.19 -18.81
CA LEU A 153 -12.10 -9.87 -20.11
C LEU A 153 -13.09 -9.18 -21.05
N ARG A 154 -14.22 -8.71 -20.50
CA ARG A 154 -15.22 -7.95 -21.27
C ARG A 154 -14.63 -6.64 -21.81
N GLN A 155 -13.95 -5.86 -20.95
CA GLN A 155 -13.26 -4.62 -21.34
C GLN A 155 -12.19 -4.88 -22.40
N PHE A 156 -11.40 -5.94 -22.24
CA PHE A 156 -10.36 -6.33 -23.20
C PHE A 156 -10.95 -6.63 -24.58
N ARG A 157 -12.03 -7.42 -24.64
CA ARG A 157 -12.70 -7.72 -25.91
C ARG A 157 -13.25 -6.46 -26.58
N ALA A 158 -13.89 -5.58 -25.83
CA ALA A 158 -14.39 -4.30 -26.34
C ALA A 158 -13.25 -3.40 -26.86
N ALA A 159 -12.09 -3.41 -26.21
CA ALA A 159 -10.91 -2.67 -26.66
C ALA A 159 -10.34 -3.21 -27.99
N ILE A 160 -10.34 -4.55 -28.17
CA ILE A 160 -9.96 -5.18 -29.45
C ILE A 160 -10.94 -4.78 -30.56
N GLU A 161 -12.24 -4.87 -30.31
CA GLU A 161 -13.27 -4.51 -31.31
C GLU A 161 -13.18 -3.03 -31.71
N ALA A 162 -12.93 -2.14 -30.75
CA ALA A 162 -12.81 -0.71 -30.99
C ALA A 162 -11.52 -0.32 -31.74
N ASP A 163 -10.43 -1.07 -31.52
CA ASP A 163 -9.09 -0.85 -32.11
C ASP A 163 -8.68 0.63 -32.26
N VAL A 164 -8.94 1.44 -31.25
CA VAL A 164 -8.77 2.91 -31.30
C VAL A 164 -7.36 3.33 -31.77
N CYS A 165 -6.36 2.51 -31.46
CA CYS A 165 -4.96 2.77 -31.82
C CYS A 165 -4.51 2.07 -33.12
N GLY A 166 -5.35 1.25 -33.78
CA GLY A 166 -5.02 0.49 -34.99
C GLY A 166 -3.91 -0.56 -34.78
N ARG A 167 -3.74 -1.08 -33.54
CA ARG A 167 -2.64 -1.99 -33.17
C ARG A 167 -3.04 -3.48 -33.13
N VAL A 168 -4.32 -3.81 -33.25
CA VAL A 168 -4.77 -5.20 -33.19
C VAL A 168 -4.09 -6.07 -34.24
N LYS A 169 -3.87 -5.54 -35.43
CA LYS A 169 -3.16 -6.22 -36.54
C LYS A 169 -1.70 -6.56 -36.21
N ASP A 170 -1.08 -5.86 -35.26
CA ASP A 170 0.34 -6.00 -34.93
C ASP A 170 0.56 -7.05 -33.78
N VAL A 171 -0.53 -7.48 -33.13
CA VAL A 171 -0.52 -8.40 -31.98
C VAL A 171 -1.47 -9.59 -32.15
N GLY A 172 -1.89 -9.85 -33.38
CA GLY A 172 -2.71 -11.02 -33.71
C GLY A 172 -2.00 -12.34 -33.43
N PRO A 173 -2.77 -13.45 -33.29
CA PRO A 173 -2.20 -14.77 -33.02
C PRO A 173 -1.24 -15.24 -34.10
#